data_708ac42cfaadc17e40930fa0321807b0
#
_entry.id   708ac42cfaadc17e40930fa0321807b0
#
_cell.length_a   1.000
_cell.length_b   1.000
_cell.length_c   1.000
_cell.angle_alpha   90.00
_cell.angle_beta   90.00
_cell.angle_gamma   90.00
#
_symmetry.space_group_name_H-M   'P 1'
#
loop_
_entity.id
_entity.type
_entity.pdbx_description
1 polymer ?
#
loop_
_entity_poly.entity_id
_entity_poly.type
_entity_poly.pdbx_seq_one_letter_code
_entity_poly.pdbx_strand_id
1 'polypeptide(L)'
;VSFGGQAVKLGGGINKVRKLTDSAAVGGLTLLTDDFATTTQNTEPGVDVILSPVDDGTGTYAVKPTIGRQTQYVVEQVLESTGSIPIPEGKAVLTLNAKESEEALARLRALQPGDTVTLTVSSSDQRWSQAVQALGGVSKLVTNGQVDSGLDASRTAWPAIGIKADGTVIFYAMDGK
;
A
#
# COMPACT_ATOMS: atom_id res chain seq x y z
N VAL A 1 -6.82 -6.79 -7.19
CA VAL A 1 -8.09 -6.05 -7.34
C VAL A 1 -8.93 -6.71 -8.41
N SER A 2 -10.21 -6.80 -8.23
CA SER A 2 -11.15 -7.25 -9.26
C SER A 2 -12.24 -6.19 -9.44
N PHE A 3 -12.53 -5.84 -10.67
CA PHE A 3 -13.66 -5.01 -11.08
C PHE A 3 -14.13 -5.45 -12.46
N GLY A 4 -15.44 -5.28 -12.75
CA GLY A 4 -16.05 -5.80 -13.98
C GLY A 4 -15.85 -7.31 -14.16
N GLY A 5 -15.77 -8.08 -13.08
CA GLY A 5 -15.57 -9.53 -13.10
C GLY A 5 -14.15 -9.99 -13.47
N GLN A 6 -13.21 -9.07 -13.70
CA GLN A 6 -11.83 -9.39 -14.06
C GLN A 6 -10.85 -9.01 -12.95
N ALA A 7 -9.90 -9.90 -12.66
CA ALA A 7 -8.82 -9.63 -11.72
C ALA A 7 -7.72 -8.79 -12.37
N VAL A 8 -7.27 -7.75 -11.67
CA VAL A 8 -6.15 -6.90 -12.08
C VAL A 8 -5.08 -6.94 -10.99
N LYS A 9 -3.85 -7.22 -11.38
CA LYS A 9 -2.72 -7.21 -10.44
C LYS A 9 -2.30 -5.78 -10.14
N LEU A 10 -2.12 -5.46 -8.84
CA LEU A 10 -1.50 -4.22 -8.42
C LEU A 10 0.00 -4.30 -8.66
N GLY A 11 0.50 -3.50 -9.60
CA GLY A 11 1.93 -3.39 -9.84
C GLY A 11 2.64 -2.41 -8.91
N GLY A 12 1.93 -1.37 -8.47
CA GLY A 12 2.45 -0.31 -7.60
C GLY A 12 2.37 -0.61 -6.11
N GLY A 13 1.41 -1.42 -5.69
CA GLY A 13 1.21 -1.82 -4.30
C GLY A 13 0.12 -1.04 -3.56
N ILE A 14 0.21 -1.08 -2.22
CA ILE A 14 -0.73 -0.44 -1.31
C ILE A 14 0.03 0.58 -0.48
N ASN A 15 -0.51 1.78 -0.31
CA ASN A 15 0.08 2.89 0.43
C ASN A 15 1.54 3.17 0.04
N LYS A 16 1.80 3.16 -1.24
CA LYS A 16 3.11 3.44 -1.82
C LYS A 16 2.98 4.54 -2.86
N VAL A 17 3.85 5.53 -2.81
CA VAL A 17 3.86 6.61 -3.80
C VAL A 17 4.00 6.02 -5.20
N ARG A 18 3.12 6.46 -6.09
CA ARG A 18 3.22 6.17 -7.52
C ARG A 18 4.41 6.95 -8.09
N LYS A 19 5.57 6.31 -8.17
CA LYS A 19 6.76 6.89 -8.80
C LYS A 19 6.85 6.46 -10.25
N LEU A 20 7.09 7.42 -11.15
CA LEU A 20 7.73 7.14 -12.42
C LEU A 20 9.19 6.82 -12.12
N THR A 21 9.60 5.61 -12.34
CA THR A 21 11.03 5.30 -12.44
C THR A 21 11.46 5.51 -13.88
N ASP A 22 12.61 6.12 -14.11
CA ASP A 22 13.14 6.49 -15.42
C ASP A 22 13.40 5.32 -16.38
N SER A 23 13.13 4.12 -15.96
CA SER A 23 13.31 2.91 -16.77
C SER A 23 12.18 1.94 -16.58
N ALA A 24 11.29 1.84 -17.54
CA ALA A 24 10.44 0.69 -17.90
C ALA A 24 9.62 -0.01 -16.78
N ALA A 25 9.81 0.25 -15.52
CA ALA A 25 8.97 -0.24 -14.44
C ALA A 25 7.90 0.81 -14.15
N VAL A 26 6.92 0.84 -14.97
CA VAL A 26 5.74 1.67 -14.78
C VAL A 26 5.10 1.29 -13.45
N GLY A 27 4.78 2.27 -12.64
CA GLY A 27 4.34 2.08 -11.26
C GLY A 27 3.07 1.29 -11.05
N GLY A 28 2.40 0.86 -12.09
CA GLY A 28 1.20 0.04 -12.05
C GLY A 28 0.06 0.62 -11.21
N LEU A 29 -1.00 -0.15 -11.09
CA LEU A 29 -2.17 0.21 -10.32
C LEU A 29 -1.84 0.20 -8.81
N THR A 30 -2.09 1.30 -8.13
CA THR A 30 -1.81 1.50 -6.70
C THR A 30 -3.08 1.84 -5.95
N LEU A 31 -3.28 1.26 -4.76
CA LEU A 31 -4.32 1.63 -3.83
C LEU A 31 -3.73 2.49 -2.70
N LEU A 32 -4.31 3.65 -2.46
CA LEU A 32 -3.96 4.56 -1.37
C LEU A 32 -5.13 4.66 -0.42
N THR A 33 -4.89 4.49 0.87
CA THR A 33 -5.88 4.70 1.93
C THR A 33 -5.58 5.99 2.68
N ASP A 34 -6.46 6.43 3.56
CA ASP A 34 -6.27 7.59 4.42
C ASP A 34 -5.10 7.44 5.41
N ASP A 35 -4.63 6.21 5.68
CA ASP A 35 -3.39 5.97 6.42
C ASP A 35 -2.12 6.43 5.66
N PHE A 36 -2.22 6.61 4.34
CA PHE A 36 -1.07 7.03 3.53
C PHE A 36 -0.76 8.52 3.73
N ALA A 37 -1.75 9.35 3.49
CA ALA A 37 -1.69 10.80 3.62
C ALA A 37 -3.07 11.41 3.34
N THR A 38 -3.20 12.70 3.52
CA THR A 38 -4.44 13.45 3.15
C THR A 38 -4.62 13.62 1.64
N THR A 39 -3.57 13.32 0.85
CA THR A 39 -3.58 13.42 -0.62
C THR A 39 -2.81 12.25 -1.24
N THR A 40 -3.05 11.98 -2.52
CA THR A 40 -2.36 10.91 -3.27
C THR A 40 -0.88 11.18 -3.50
N GLN A 41 -0.41 12.42 -3.32
CA GLN A 41 0.96 12.85 -3.57
C GLN A 41 1.48 12.50 -4.99
N ASN A 42 0.56 12.29 -5.93
CA ASN A 42 0.91 12.05 -7.32
C ASN A 42 1.51 13.32 -7.95
N THR A 43 2.60 13.18 -8.68
CA THR A 43 3.25 14.29 -9.39
C THR A 43 2.97 14.29 -10.89
N GLU A 44 2.30 13.25 -11.38
CA GLU A 44 2.07 13.00 -12.79
C GLU A 44 0.56 12.81 -13.06
N PRO A 45 0.10 13.12 -14.27
CA PRO A 45 -1.28 12.84 -14.67
C PRO A 45 -1.66 11.35 -14.55
N GLY A 46 -2.92 11.09 -14.34
CA GLY A 46 -3.42 9.73 -14.24
C GLY A 46 -4.93 9.62 -14.10
N VAL A 47 -5.38 8.40 -13.92
CA VAL A 47 -6.76 8.09 -13.59
C VAL A 47 -6.84 7.71 -12.12
N ASP A 48 -7.68 8.40 -11.38
CA ASP A 48 -7.90 8.19 -9.96
C ASP A 48 -9.37 7.83 -9.71
N VAL A 49 -9.59 6.76 -8.94
CA VAL A 49 -10.94 6.28 -8.60
C VAL A 49 -11.11 6.37 -7.09
N ILE A 50 -12.03 7.20 -6.64
CA ILE A 50 -12.38 7.34 -5.23
C ILE A 50 -13.33 6.19 -4.86
N LEU A 51 -12.97 5.48 -3.80
CA LEU A 51 -13.62 4.26 -3.33
C LEU A 51 -14.09 4.41 -1.89
N SER A 52 -15.35 4.06 -1.64
CA SER A 52 -15.89 3.89 -0.29
C SER A 52 -15.91 2.41 0.09
N PRO A 53 -15.45 2.04 1.28
CA PRO A 53 -15.56 0.67 1.75
C PRO A 53 -17.03 0.30 1.95
N VAL A 54 -17.38 -0.93 1.58
CA VAL A 54 -18.70 -1.49 1.90
C VAL A 54 -18.68 -1.93 3.36
N ASP A 55 -19.70 -1.54 4.12
CA ASP A 55 -19.89 -2.02 5.49
C ASP A 55 -20.16 -3.54 5.45
N ASP A 56 -19.30 -4.33 6.08
CA ASP A 56 -19.43 -5.77 6.19
C ASP A 56 -20.29 -6.20 7.38
N GLY A 57 -20.94 -5.25 8.05
CA GLY A 57 -21.77 -5.49 9.21
C GLY A 57 -21.00 -5.69 10.51
N THR A 58 -19.67 -5.59 10.50
CA THR A 58 -18.84 -5.72 11.71
C THR A 58 -18.67 -4.40 12.46
N GLY A 59 -19.17 -3.29 11.88
CA GLY A 59 -19.01 -1.94 12.42
C GLY A 59 -17.58 -1.41 12.36
N THR A 60 -16.69 -2.20 11.81
CA THR A 60 -15.30 -1.80 11.57
C THR A 60 -15.17 -1.52 10.08
N TYR A 61 -15.18 -0.27 9.70
CA TYR A 61 -14.91 0.13 8.33
C TYR A 61 -13.51 -0.38 7.94
N ALA A 62 -13.48 -1.51 7.24
CA ALA A 62 -12.24 -2.11 6.80
C ALA A 62 -11.69 -1.37 5.58
N VAL A 63 -11.37 -0.08 5.74
CA VAL A 63 -10.61 0.68 4.75
C VAL A 63 -9.24 0.05 4.55
N LYS A 64 -8.77 -0.71 5.56
CA LYS A 64 -7.41 -1.26 5.60
C LYS A 64 -7.34 -2.62 4.92
N PRO A 65 -6.65 -2.70 3.75
CA PRO A 65 -6.41 -3.98 3.11
C PRO A 65 -5.65 -4.91 4.05
N THR A 66 -6.23 -6.07 4.34
CA THR A 66 -5.66 -7.06 5.25
C THR A 66 -5.32 -8.34 4.49
N ILE A 67 -4.13 -8.91 4.75
CA ILE A 67 -3.70 -10.15 4.12
C ILE A 67 -4.67 -11.29 4.49
N GLY A 68 -5.10 -12.04 3.48
CA GLY A 68 -6.05 -13.15 3.64
C GLY A 68 -7.52 -12.73 3.63
N ARG A 69 -7.82 -11.44 3.49
CA ARG A 69 -9.20 -10.94 3.40
C ARG A 69 -9.52 -10.39 2.02
N GLN A 70 -10.80 -10.46 1.70
CA GLN A 70 -11.43 -9.68 0.64
C GLN A 70 -12.09 -8.44 1.24
N THR A 71 -11.83 -7.29 0.63
CA THR A 71 -12.49 -6.03 0.98
C THR A 71 -13.25 -5.53 -0.25
N GLN A 72 -14.50 -5.17 -0.07
CA GLN A 72 -15.31 -4.59 -1.14
C GLN A 72 -15.40 -3.08 -0.97
N TYR A 73 -15.36 -2.40 -2.10
CA TYR A 73 -15.51 -0.96 -2.20
C TYR A 73 -16.56 -0.62 -3.25
N VAL A 74 -17.24 0.48 -3.06
CA VAL A 74 -18.09 1.10 -4.07
C VAL A 74 -17.36 2.27 -4.69
N VAL A 75 -17.39 2.37 -6.01
CA VAL A 75 -16.88 3.52 -6.76
C VAL A 75 -17.76 4.72 -6.48
N GLU A 76 -17.15 5.80 -6.01
CA GLU A 76 -17.84 7.08 -5.86
C GLU A 76 -17.63 8.00 -7.05
N GLN A 77 -16.37 8.06 -7.51
CA GLN A 77 -15.99 8.96 -8.57
C GLN A 77 -14.78 8.42 -9.34
N VAL A 78 -14.75 8.67 -10.63
CA VAL A 78 -13.60 8.45 -11.51
C VAL A 78 -13.13 9.79 -12.02
N LEU A 79 -11.84 10.07 -11.89
CA LEU A 79 -11.23 11.36 -12.19
C LEU A 79 -10.05 11.19 -13.15
N GLU A 80 -9.99 12.03 -14.17
CA GLU A 80 -8.75 12.31 -14.91
C GLU A 80 -7.99 13.40 -14.13
N SER A 81 -6.92 13.02 -13.47
CA SER A 81 -6.15 13.94 -12.65
C SER A 81 -4.86 14.41 -13.35
N THR A 82 -4.45 15.63 -13.08
CA THR A 82 -3.17 16.17 -13.55
C THR A 82 -2.05 16.01 -12.53
N GLY A 83 -2.36 15.47 -11.35
CA GLY A 83 -1.43 15.29 -10.25
C GLY A 83 -2.12 14.79 -8.99
N SER A 84 -1.75 15.36 -7.85
CA SER A 84 -2.28 14.97 -6.55
C SER A 84 -3.74 15.34 -6.36
N ILE A 85 -4.53 14.40 -5.83
CA ILE A 85 -5.91 14.64 -5.40
C ILE A 85 -6.07 14.34 -3.91
N PRO A 86 -7.10 14.89 -3.21
CA PRO A 86 -7.39 14.53 -1.83
C PRO A 86 -7.75 13.05 -1.68
N ILE A 87 -7.34 12.44 -0.56
CA ILE A 87 -7.86 11.16 -0.08
C ILE A 87 -8.84 11.48 1.05
N PRO A 88 -10.15 11.34 0.85
CA PRO A 88 -11.11 11.63 1.90
C PRO A 88 -10.97 10.65 3.07
N GLU A 89 -11.24 11.11 4.29
CA GLU A 89 -11.23 10.29 5.50
C GLU A 89 -12.18 9.07 5.34
N GLY A 90 -11.72 7.91 5.77
CA GLY A 90 -12.47 6.66 5.66
C GLY A 90 -12.59 6.11 4.24
N LYS A 91 -11.89 6.66 3.25
CA LYS A 91 -11.94 6.23 1.85
C LYS A 91 -10.58 5.78 1.33
N ALA A 92 -10.60 5.23 0.14
CA ALA A 92 -9.41 4.86 -0.60
C ALA A 92 -9.43 5.45 -2.01
N VAL A 93 -8.25 5.58 -2.60
CA VAL A 93 -8.08 5.99 -3.99
C VAL A 93 -7.30 4.91 -4.73
N LEU A 94 -7.89 4.39 -5.79
CA LEU A 94 -7.21 3.51 -6.73
C LEU A 94 -6.64 4.39 -7.85
N THR A 95 -5.34 4.39 -8.02
CA THR A 95 -4.64 5.33 -8.91
C THR A 95 -3.79 4.61 -9.95
N LEU A 96 -3.80 5.12 -11.18
CA LEU A 96 -3.01 4.62 -12.29
C LEU A 96 -2.40 5.79 -13.07
N ASN A 97 -1.11 5.67 -13.41
CA ASN A 97 -0.43 6.71 -14.17
C ASN A 97 -0.90 6.74 -15.63
N ALA A 98 -1.05 7.94 -16.21
CA ALA A 98 -1.45 8.13 -17.61
C ALA A 98 -0.47 7.54 -18.65
N LYS A 99 0.74 7.17 -18.24
CA LYS A 99 1.74 6.50 -19.10
C LYS A 99 1.63 4.97 -19.07
N GLU A 100 0.67 4.42 -18.31
CA GLU A 100 0.36 3.00 -18.33
C GLU A 100 -0.29 2.56 -19.63
N SER A 101 -0.48 1.24 -19.79
CA SER A 101 -1.11 0.72 -20.99
C SER A 101 -2.54 1.27 -21.12
N GLU A 102 -2.92 1.61 -22.36
CA GLU A 102 -4.28 2.12 -22.64
C GLU A 102 -5.36 1.11 -22.23
N GLU A 103 -5.07 -0.18 -22.28
CA GLU A 103 -5.98 -1.22 -21.80
C GLU A 103 -6.27 -1.07 -20.30
N ALA A 104 -5.24 -0.85 -19.48
CA ALA A 104 -5.40 -0.67 -18.03
C ALA A 104 -6.12 0.64 -17.71
N LEU A 105 -5.79 1.73 -18.42
CA LEU A 105 -6.46 3.02 -18.28
C LEU A 105 -7.93 2.94 -18.67
N ALA A 106 -8.25 2.30 -19.80
CA ALA A 106 -9.62 2.12 -20.27
C ALA A 106 -10.48 1.34 -19.26
N ARG A 107 -9.89 0.35 -18.56
CA ARG A 107 -10.59 -0.39 -17.51
C ARG A 107 -11.00 0.49 -16.33
N LEU A 108 -10.11 1.40 -15.90
CA LEU A 108 -10.44 2.32 -14.81
C LEU A 108 -11.49 3.36 -15.26
N ARG A 109 -11.31 3.90 -16.46
CA ARG A 109 -12.26 4.88 -17.06
C ARG A 109 -13.66 4.31 -17.26
N ALA A 110 -13.77 3.00 -17.47
CA ALA A 110 -15.06 2.32 -17.66
C ALA A 110 -15.86 2.16 -16.37
N LEU A 111 -15.22 2.33 -15.19
CA LEU A 111 -15.93 2.28 -13.91
C LEU A 111 -16.92 3.43 -13.78
N GLN A 112 -18.06 3.13 -13.17
CA GLN A 112 -19.11 4.11 -12.94
C GLN A 112 -19.39 4.23 -11.42
N PRO A 113 -19.83 5.39 -10.94
CA PRO A 113 -20.33 5.52 -9.58
C PRO A 113 -21.37 4.44 -9.26
N GLY A 114 -21.19 3.73 -8.15
CA GLY A 114 -22.01 2.59 -7.74
C GLY A 114 -21.44 1.22 -8.11
N ASP A 115 -20.44 1.14 -8.99
CA ASP A 115 -19.77 -0.13 -9.30
C ASP A 115 -19.04 -0.68 -8.07
N THR A 116 -18.97 -2.00 -7.98
CA THR A 116 -18.23 -2.69 -6.91
C THR A 116 -16.84 -3.07 -7.36
N VAL A 117 -15.85 -2.70 -6.56
CA VAL A 117 -14.45 -3.11 -6.70
C VAL A 117 -14.09 -4.03 -5.53
N THR A 118 -13.57 -5.22 -5.83
CA THR A 118 -13.12 -6.17 -4.82
C THR A 118 -11.60 -6.20 -4.74
N LEU A 119 -11.05 -5.95 -3.57
CA LEU A 119 -9.63 -6.08 -3.27
C LEU A 119 -9.39 -7.39 -2.53
N THR A 120 -8.50 -8.23 -3.06
CA THR A 120 -7.98 -9.40 -2.37
C THR A 120 -6.50 -9.20 -2.11
N VAL A 121 -6.08 -9.23 -0.86
CA VAL A 121 -4.66 -9.16 -0.48
C VAL A 121 -4.16 -10.55 -0.14
N SER A 122 -3.12 -10.99 -0.83
CA SER A 122 -2.48 -12.29 -0.57
C SER A 122 -0.98 -12.15 -0.50
N SER A 123 -0.33 -13.09 0.18
CA SER A 123 1.13 -13.19 0.22
C SER A 123 1.54 -14.60 -0.18
N SER A 124 2.68 -14.73 -0.86
CA SER A 124 3.30 -16.04 -1.11
C SER A 124 3.93 -16.65 0.15
N ASP A 125 4.15 -15.86 1.19
CA ASP A 125 4.64 -16.30 2.48
C ASP A 125 3.48 -16.39 3.48
N GLN A 126 3.12 -17.63 3.86
CA GLN A 126 1.99 -17.89 4.77
C GLN A 126 2.18 -17.27 6.17
N ARG A 127 3.40 -16.94 6.59
CA ARG A 127 3.66 -16.29 7.88
C ARG A 127 2.95 -14.94 7.99
N TRP A 128 2.75 -14.25 6.87
CA TRP A 128 2.01 -12.98 6.85
C TRP A 128 0.54 -13.12 7.23
N SER A 129 -0.10 -14.25 6.92
CA SER A 129 -1.51 -14.47 7.27
C SER A 129 -1.71 -14.68 8.78
N GLN A 130 -0.64 -15.01 9.51
CA GLN A 130 -0.65 -15.25 10.95
C GLN A 130 -0.05 -14.07 11.73
N ALA A 131 0.55 -13.10 11.05
CA ALA A 131 1.18 -11.96 11.70
C ALA A 131 0.11 -11.01 12.27
N VAL A 132 0.17 -10.77 13.56
CA VAL A 132 -0.67 -9.77 14.26
C VAL A 132 -0.09 -8.38 14.10
N GLN A 133 1.23 -8.28 14.09
CA GLN A 133 1.99 -7.04 13.91
C GLN A 133 3.11 -7.25 12.91
N ALA A 134 3.41 -6.22 12.13
CA ALA A 134 4.54 -6.21 11.21
C ALA A 134 5.24 -4.86 11.26
N LEU A 135 6.56 -4.89 11.32
CA LEU A 135 7.39 -3.70 11.31
C LEU A 135 8.41 -3.81 10.19
N GLY A 136 8.50 -2.76 9.38
CA GLY A 136 9.55 -2.63 8.38
C GLY A 136 10.83 -2.06 8.97
N GLY A 137 11.97 -2.59 8.56
CA GLY A 137 13.29 -2.08 8.92
C GLY A 137 14.16 -1.87 7.68
N VAL A 138 15.14 -0.99 7.81
CA VAL A 138 16.08 -0.66 6.72
C VAL A 138 17.17 -1.74 6.62
N SER A 139 17.69 -2.17 7.76
CA SER A 139 18.80 -3.13 7.82
C SER A 139 18.59 -4.15 8.93
N LYS A 140 19.02 -5.38 8.69
CA LYS A 140 19.20 -6.35 9.76
C LYS A 140 20.50 -6.04 10.49
N LEU A 141 20.45 -6.04 11.81
CA LEU A 141 21.62 -5.80 12.66
C LEU A 141 22.22 -7.11 13.16
N VAL A 142 21.36 -8.08 13.43
CA VAL A 142 21.73 -9.38 13.99
C VAL A 142 20.88 -10.48 13.35
N THR A 143 21.51 -11.55 12.91
CA THR A 143 20.85 -12.76 12.40
C THR A 143 21.36 -13.97 13.18
N ASN A 144 20.47 -14.73 13.82
CA ASN A 144 20.80 -15.91 14.62
C ASN A 144 21.91 -15.67 15.67
N GLY A 145 21.85 -14.51 16.34
CA GLY A 145 22.83 -14.14 17.37
C GLY A 145 24.17 -13.63 16.84
N GLN A 146 24.35 -13.54 15.53
CA GLN A 146 25.56 -13.00 14.90
C GLN A 146 25.28 -11.60 14.34
N VAL A 147 26.21 -10.69 14.52
CA VAL A 147 26.14 -9.35 13.94
C VAL A 147 26.30 -9.44 12.42
N ASP A 148 25.37 -8.83 11.69
CA ASP A 148 25.43 -8.81 10.23
C ASP A 148 26.58 -7.91 9.73
N SER A 149 27.19 -8.30 8.62
CA SER A 149 28.25 -7.53 7.97
C SER A 149 27.71 -6.35 7.17
N GLY A 150 28.53 -5.32 6.97
CA GLY A 150 28.17 -4.18 6.11
C GLY A 150 27.20 -3.18 6.76
N LEU A 151 27.14 -3.17 8.09
CA LEU A 151 26.35 -2.17 8.81
C LEU A 151 26.96 -0.78 8.64
N ASP A 152 26.07 0.22 8.48
CA ASP A 152 26.46 1.61 8.44
C ASP A 152 27.02 2.03 9.83
N ALA A 153 28.24 2.56 9.83
CA ALA A 153 28.92 3.03 11.04
C ALA A 153 28.70 4.54 11.29
N SER A 154 27.81 5.18 10.53
CA SER A 154 27.51 6.60 10.71
C SER A 154 26.91 6.89 12.08
N ARG A 155 27.31 8.03 12.67
CA ARG A 155 26.72 8.51 13.92
C ARG A 155 25.46 9.31 13.60
N THR A 156 24.31 8.65 13.69
CA THR A 156 23.00 9.27 13.48
C THR A 156 21.97 8.66 14.42
N ALA A 157 20.85 9.32 14.57
CA ALA A 157 19.76 8.80 15.40
C ALA A 157 19.14 7.57 14.72
N TRP A 158 19.27 6.40 15.35
CA TRP A 158 18.70 5.15 14.86
C TRP A 158 17.84 4.47 15.92
N PRO A 159 16.58 4.20 15.66
CA PRO A 159 15.81 3.26 16.44
C PRO A 159 16.10 1.83 15.96
N ALA A 160 16.12 0.89 16.90
CA ALA A 160 16.21 -0.53 16.58
C ALA A 160 15.21 -1.34 17.40
N ILE A 161 14.74 -2.44 16.83
CA ILE A 161 13.94 -3.43 17.53
C ILE A 161 14.62 -4.78 17.40
N GLY A 162 14.67 -5.52 18.50
CA GLY A 162 15.22 -6.87 18.54
C GLY A 162 14.29 -7.82 19.28
N ILE A 163 14.39 -9.10 18.94
CA ILE A 163 13.66 -10.17 19.62
C ILE A 163 14.69 -11.22 20.05
N LYS A 164 14.73 -11.54 21.35
CA LYS A 164 15.55 -12.62 21.89
C LYS A 164 14.92 -13.99 21.62
N ALA A 165 15.73 -15.05 21.79
CA ALA A 165 15.24 -16.42 21.62
C ALA A 165 14.10 -16.80 22.59
N ASP A 166 14.04 -16.14 23.75
CA ASP A 166 12.97 -16.34 24.75
C ASP A 166 11.68 -15.52 24.45
N GLY A 167 11.65 -14.79 23.32
CA GLY A 167 10.53 -13.94 22.91
C GLY A 167 10.58 -12.52 23.50
N THR A 168 11.58 -12.17 24.33
CA THR A 168 11.71 -10.82 24.86
C THR A 168 11.95 -9.82 23.72
N VAL A 169 11.11 -8.77 23.67
CA VAL A 169 11.26 -7.67 22.69
C VAL A 169 12.11 -6.57 23.29
N ILE A 170 13.11 -6.12 22.55
CA ILE A 170 14.00 -5.03 22.92
C ILE A 170 13.73 -3.85 21.99
N PHE A 171 13.45 -2.70 22.57
CA PHE A 171 13.45 -1.42 21.86
C PHE A 171 14.71 -0.67 22.22
N TYR A 172 15.43 -0.21 21.22
CA TYR A 172 16.63 0.59 21.37
C TYR A 172 16.51 1.88 20.59
N ALA A 173 16.90 2.98 21.20
CA ALA A 173 16.97 4.29 20.54
C ALA A 173 18.30 4.93 20.87
N MET A 174 18.96 5.47 19.86
CA MET A 174 20.22 6.20 19.96
C MET A 174 20.01 7.60 19.37
N ASP A 175 20.50 8.63 20.04
CA ASP A 175 20.35 10.02 19.63
C ASP A 175 21.38 10.49 18.59
N GLY A 176 22.40 9.68 18.32
CA GLY A 176 23.40 9.95 17.29
C GLY A 176 24.48 10.97 17.68
N LYS A 177 24.60 11.33 18.98
CA LYS A 177 25.63 12.23 19.50
C LYS A 177 26.91 11.51 19.86
#